data_a33cd9a770a86acb65664736af5e3e56
#
_entry.id   a33cd9a770a86acb65664736af5e3e56
#
_cell.length_a   1.000
_cell.length_b   1.000
_cell.length_c   1.000
_cell.angle_alpha   90.00
_cell.angle_beta   90.00
_cell.angle_gamma   90.00
#
_symmetry.space_group_name_H-M   'P 1'
#
loop_
_entity.id
_entity.type
_entity.pdbx_description
1 polymer ?
#
loop_
_entity_poly.entity_id
_entity_poly.type
_entity_poly.pdbx_seq_one_letter_code
_entity_poly.pdbx_strand_id
1 'polypeptide(L)'
;MAIEFDIKESEILKGVFIIKPNKFKDLRGEIWTAFTQEQLAHLAAVPFKHDKFITSKKDVIRGIHGDTKTYKLATCLYGEILQVVVDCREDSPTYLKYESFVINPQNQLLILVPKGFGNAHLVRSNEAVYYYKCAYKGEYVDAEDQFTYAWNDERIGVKWGIEKPILSERDMQASGS
;
A
#
# COMPACT_ATOMS: atom_id res chain seq x y z
N MET A 1 16.79 19.47 12.93
CA MET A 1 15.43 18.95 12.72
C MET A 1 15.45 17.45 12.95
N ALA A 2 14.75 16.99 13.96
CA ALA A 2 14.70 15.55 14.26
C ALA A 2 13.74 14.83 13.30
N ILE A 3 14.16 13.70 12.79
CA ILE A 3 13.30 12.81 12.01
C ILE A 3 12.52 11.94 12.98
N GLU A 4 11.19 12.06 12.95
CA GLU A 4 10.30 11.34 13.86
C GLU A 4 9.19 10.64 13.07
N PHE A 5 8.79 9.48 13.56
CA PHE A 5 7.67 8.73 13.02
C PHE A 5 6.70 8.38 14.14
N ASP A 6 5.43 8.66 13.93
CA ASP A 6 4.37 8.14 14.78
C ASP A 6 3.94 6.78 14.18
N ILE A 7 4.13 5.71 14.94
CA ILE A 7 3.92 4.34 14.46
C ILE A 7 2.82 3.69 15.29
N LYS A 8 1.75 3.25 14.61
CA LYS A 8 0.62 2.61 15.25
C LYS A 8 0.27 1.32 14.51
N GLU A 9 0.14 0.22 15.24
CA GLU A 9 -0.36 -1.02 14.66
C GLU A 9 -1.88 -0.94 14.41
N SER A 10 -2.33 -1.50 13.29
CA SER A 10 -3.76 -1.60 12.98
C SER A 10 -4.49 -2.39 14.07
N GLU A 11 -5.66 -1.93 14.47
CA GLU A 11 -6.54 -2.64 15.39
C GLU A 11 -7.30 -3.77 14.69
N ILE A 12 -7.38 -3.73 13.36
CA ILE A 12 -8.13 -4.69 12.54
C ILE A 12 -7.21 -5.78 12.01
N LEU A 13 -6.06 -5.38 11.45
CA LEU A 13 -5.14 -6.27 10.76
C LEU A 13 -3.79 -6.29 11.47
N LYS A 14 -3.57 -7.33 12.26
CA LYS A 14 -2.32 -7.48 12.99
C LYS A 14 -1.12 -7.56 12.03
N GLY A 15 -0.08 -6.80 12.32
CA GLY A 15 1.12 -6.72 11.50
C GLY A 15 1.11 -5.58 10.49
N VAL A 16 -0.03 -4.98 10.23
CA VAL A 16 -0.15 -3.77 9.42
C VAL A 16 0.09 -2.56 10.31
N PHE A 17 1.01 -1.68 9.90
CA PHE A 17 1.33 -0.47 10.67
C PHE A 17 0.98 0.78 9.89
N ILE A 18 0.43 1.74 10.60
CA ILE A 18 0.08 3.06 10.09
C ILE A 18 1.14 4.02 10.63
N ILE A 19 1.87 4.65 9.73
CA ILE A 19 3.05 5.44 10.07
C ILE A 19 2.85 6.86 9.57
N LYS A 20 3.10 7.83 10.43
CA LYS A 20 3.03 9.24 10.05
C LYS A 20 4.37 9.92 10.31
N PRO A 21 5.06 10.36 9.24
CA PRO A 21 6.29 11.13 9.39
C PRO A 21 5.97 12.57 9.79
N ASN A 22 6.92 13.22 10.47
CA ASN A 22 6.84 14.65 10.65
C ASN A 22 7.30 15.38 9.39
N LYS A 23 6.72 16.55 9.12
CA LYS A 23 7.07 17.40 8.00
C LYS A 23 7.53 18.76 8.48
N PHE A 24 8.55 19.29 7.82
CA PHE A 24 9.06 20.63 8.07
C PHE A 24 8.65 21.55 6.92
N LYS A 25 7.87 22.57 7.23
CA LYS A 25 7.30 23.49 6.23
C LYS A 25 7.85 24.90 6.41
N ASP A 26 8.13 25.57 5.30
CA ASP A 26 8.45 26.99 5.27
C ASP A 26 7.91 27.61 3.97
N LEU A 27 8.33 28.83 3.64
CA LEU A 27 7.87 29.54 2.44
C LEU A 27 8.20 28.82 1.12
N ARG A 28 9.17 27.92 1.11
CA ARG A 28 9.56 27.18 -0.09
C ARG A 28 8.70 25.94 -0.33
N GLY A 29 8.03 25.42 0.71
CA GLY A 29 7.30 24.17 0.68
C GLY A 29 7.63 23.30 1.89
N GLU A 30 7.82 22.00 1.66
CA GLU A 30 8.03 21.07 2.76
C GLU A 30 9.12 20.04 2.45
N ILE A 31 9.74 19.55 3.52
CA ILE A 31 10.68 18.43 3.46
C ILE A 31 10.29 17.40 4.50
N TRP A 32 10.39 16.12 4.14
CA TRP A 32 10.08 15.03 5.05
C TRP A 32 10.84 13.77 4.65
N THR A 33 10.93 12.82 5.59
CA THR A 33 11.65 11.58 5.41
C THR A 33 10.68 10.42 5.43
N ALA A 34 10.72 9.59 4.40
CA ALA A 34 9.82 8.43 4.28
C ALA A 34 10.35 7.20 5.02
N PHE A 35 11.66 7.09 5.20
CA PHE A 35 12.27 5.89 5.76
C PHE A 35 13.62 6.21 6.38
N THR A 36 13.88 5.61 7.54
CA THR A 36 15.23 5.45 8.08
C THR A 36 15.44 3.99 8.45
N GLN A 37 16.63 3.49 8.18
CA GLN A 37 17.00 2.12 8.55
C GLN A 37 16.83 1.90 10.06
N GLU A 38 17.28 2.87 10.85
CA GLU A 38 17.26 2.79 12.32
C GLU A 38 15.86 2.70 12.89
N GLN A 39 14.91 3.49 12.35
CA GLN A 39 13.59 3.64 12.98
C GLN A 39 12.52 2.71 12.39
N LEU A 40 12.63 2.31 11.13
CA LEU A 40 11.55 1.59 10.45
C LEU A 40 11.94 0.18 9.95
N ALA A 41 13.24 -0.12 9.82
CA ALA A 41 13.64 -1.40 9.23
C ALA A 41 13.14 -2.62 10.02
N HIS A 42 13.00 -2.48 11.33
CA HIS A 42 12.55 -3.56 12.21
C HIS A 42 11.09 -3.98 11.99
N LEU A 43 10.30 -3.16 11.29
CA LEU A 43 8.90 -3.48 11.01
C LEU A 43 8.76 -4.60 9.97
N ALA A 44 9.81 -4.86 9.20
CA ALA A 44 9.88 -6.01 8.29
C ALA A 44 10.91 -7.02 8.83
N ALA A 45 10.62 -8.31 8.69
CA ALA A 45 11.54 -9.37 9.11
C ALA A 45 12.71 -9.58 8.14
N VAL A 46 12.74 -8.84 7.05
CA VAL A 46 13.71 -8.96 5.94
C VAL A 46 14.17 -7.56 5.53
N PRO A 47 15.31 -7.43 4.82
CA PRO A 47 15.83 -6.11 4.48
C PRO A 47 15.03 -5.39 3.41
N PHE A 48 14.90 -4.07 3.57
CA PHE A 48 14.39 -3.20 2.50
C PHE A 48 15.45 -3.05 1.43
N LYS A 49 15.06 -3.24 0.16
CA LYS A 49 15.99 -3.34 -0.96
C LYS A 49 15.77 -2.37 -2.10
N HIS A 50 14.52 -2.04 -2.45
CA HIS A 50 14.30 -1.15 -3.58
C HIS A 50 13.00 -0.34 -3.45
N ASP A 51 12.92 0.69 -4.28
CA ASP A 51 11.81 1.64 -4.32
C ASP A 51 11.10 1.54 -5.65
N LYS A 52 9.76 1.59 -5.64
CA LYS A 52 8.94 1.70 -6.84
C LYS A 52 8.07 2.92 -6.81
N PHE A 53 7.99 3.59 -7.95
CA PHE A 53 7.14 4.76 -8.18
C PHE A 53 6.15 4.43 -9.28
N ILE A 54 4.88 4.68 -9.04
CA ILE A 54 3.81 4.37 -9.97
C ILE A 54 2.99 5.65 -10.20
N THR A 55 2.91 6.07 -11.45
CA THR A 55 2.03 7.18 -11.84
C THR A 55 0.76 6.60 -12.47
N SER A 56 -0.37 7.17 -12.13
CA SER A 56 -1.65 6.69 -12.63
C SER A 56 -2.67 7.81 -12.76
N LYS A 57 -3.62 7.60 -13.65
CA LYS A 57 -4.74 8.53 -13.91
C LYS A 57 -5.88 8.27 -12.94
N LYS A 58 -6.79 9.22 -12.85
CA LYS A 58 -8.02 9.09 -12.09
C LYS A 58 -8.77 7.79 -12.43
N ASP A 59 -9.38 7.20 -11.43
CA ASP A 59 -10.22 5.99 -11.50
C ASP A 59 -9.45 4.70 -11.77
N VAL A 60 -8.12 4.74 -11.82
CA VAL A 60 -7.31 3.52 -11.91
C VAL A 60 -7.31 2.82 -10.56
N ILE A 61 -7.61 1.51 -10.58
CA ILE A 61 -7.33 0.60 -9.47
C ILE A 61 -6.20 -0.34 -9.89
N ARG A 62 -5.19 -0.47 -9.04
CA ARG A 62 -4.14 -1.47 -9.16
C ARG A 62 -4.21 -2.41 -7.97
N GLY A 63 -4.38 -3.69 -8.24
CA GLY A 63 -4.48 -4.73 -7.19
C GLY A 63 -5.75 -5.55 -7.32
N ILE A 64 -5.96 -6.40 -6.45
CA ILE A 64 -5.30 -6.68 -5.14
C ILE A 64 -4.18 -7.70 -5.39
N HIS A 65 -2.94 -7.31 -5.15
CA HIS A 65 -1.76 -8.14 -5.43
C HIS A 65 -0.93 -8.36 -4.18
N GLY A 66 -0.28 -9.50 -4.11
CA GLY A 66 0.65 -9.79 -3.03
C GLY A 66 1.42 -11.07 -3.26
N ASP A 67 2.28 -11.38 -2.31
CA ASP A 67 3.05 -12.60 -2.27
C ASP A 67 3.40 -12.97 -0.83
N THR A 68 4.05 -14.12 -0.64
CA THR A 68 4.34 -14.64 0.69
C THR A 68 5.72 -14.22 1.22
N LYS A 69 6.44 -13.32 0.52
CA LYS A 69 7.81 -12.94 0.86
C LYS A 69 8.01 -11.45 1.09
N THR A 70 7.23 -10.59 0.41
CA THR A 70 7.51 -9.17 0.30
C THR A 70 6.69 -8.34 1.29
N TYR A 71 7.37 -7.44 2.01
CA TYR A 71 6.75 -6.35 2.77
C TYR A 71 6.83 -5.08 1.91
N LYS A 72 5.81 -4.25 2.00
CA LYS A 72 5.75 -2.97 1.28
C LYS A 72 5.46 -1.84 2.24
N LEU A 73 6.24 -0.79 2.16
CA LEU A 73 5.98 0.47 2.86
C LEU A 73 5.48 1.47 1.84
N ALA A 74 4.18 1.74 1.85
CA ALA A 74 3.48 2.44 0.78
C ALA A 74 2.95 3.80 1.20
N THR A 75 3.00 4.78 0.30
CA THR A 75 2.40 6.10 0.49
C THR A 75 2.02 6.73 -0.86
N CYS A 76 1.32 7.85 -0.80
CA CYS A 76 0.98 8.68 -1.95
C CYS A 76 1.79 9.97 -1.88
N LEU A 77 2.64 10.22 -2.89
CA LEU A 77 3.51 11.39 -2.92
C LEU A 77 2.87 12.60 -3.57
N TYR A 78 1.93 12.37 -4.47
CA TYR A 78 1.20 13.42 -5.20
C TYR A 78 -0.21 12.93 -5.47
N GLY A 79 -1.18 13.81 -5.32
CA GLY A 79 -2.58 13.46 -5.52
C GLY A 79 -3.19 12.78 -4.30
N GLU A 80 -4.24 12.01 -4.53
CA GLU A 80 -4.96 11.30 -3.48
C GLU A 80 -5.33 9.90 -3.93
N ILE A 81 -5.14 8.95 -3.04
CA ILE A 81 -5.52 7.55 -3.26
C ILE A 81 -6.35 7.01 -2.11
N LEU A 82 -7.10 5.96 -2.40
CA LEU A 82 -7.61 5.05 -1.39
C LEU A 82 -6.72 3.82 -1.38
N GLN A 83 -5.93 3.67 -0.33
CA GLN A 83 -5.08 2.51 -0.08
C GLN A 83 -5.92 1.41 0.54
N VAL A 84 -5.82 0.20 0.03
CA VAL A 84 -6.52 -0.98 0.58
C VAL A 84 -5.52 -2.07 0.89
N VAL A 85 -5.65 -2.65 2.07
CA VAL A 85 -4.84 -3.79 2.53
C VAL A 85 -5.80 -4.91 2.91
N VAL A 86 -5.56 -6.11 2.37
CA VAL A 86 -6.41 -7.28 2.60
C VAL A 86 -5.57 -8.41 3.17
N ASP A 87 -6.04 -9.04 4.21
CA ASP A 87 -5.40 -10.25 4.72
C ASP A 87 -5.72 -11.43 3.80
N CYS A 88 -4.72 -11.87 3.04
CA CYS A 88 -4.86 -12.97 2.08
C CYS A 88 -4.25 -14.29 2.59
N ARG A 89 -3.96 -14.38 3.88
CA ARG A 89 -3.43 -15.61 4.50
C ARG A 89 -4.58 -16.52 4.89
N GLU A 90 -4.71 -17.65 4.22
CA GLU A 90 -5.84 -18.58 4.39
C GLU A 90 -5.97 -19.12 5.82
N ASP A 91 -4.87 -19.23 6.56
CA ASP A 91 -4.84 -19.71 7.94
C ASP A 91 -5.03 -18.61 9.00
N SER A 92 -5.19 -17.36 8.57
CA SER A 92 -5.33 -16.23 9.48
C SER A 92 -6.78 -16.11 9.99
N PRO A 93 -6.98 -15.73 11.26
CA PRO A 93 -8.32 -15.44 11.78
C PRO A 93 -8.96 -14.20 11.11
N THR A 94 -8.18 -13.36 10.44
CA THR A 94 -8.69 -12.20 9.70
C THR A 94 -8.65 -12.40 8.17
N TYR A 95 -8.56 -13.64 7.70
CA TYR A 95 -8.55 -13.93 6.26
C TYR A 95 -9.71 -13.23 5.54
N LEU A 96 -9.38 -12.53 4.45
CA LEU A 96 -10.28 -11.74 3.61
C LEU A 96 -10.85 -10.46 4.26
N LYS A 97 -10.44 -10.14 5.48
CA LYS A 97 -10.74 -8.83 6.06
C LYS A 97 -9.80 -7.78 5.48
N TYR A 98 -10.30 -6.55 5.36
CA TYR A 98 -9.52 -5.45 4.80
C TYR A 98 -9.61 -4.19 5.66
N GLU A 99 -8.67 -3.31 5.44
CA GLU A 99 -8.69 -1.95 5.95
C GLU A 99 -8.34 -0.99 4.82
N SER A 100 -8.97 0.19 4.81
CA SER A 100 -8.71 1.21 3.80
C SER A 100 -8.26 2.52 4.44
N PHE A 101 -7.41 3.25 3.70
CA PHE A 101 -6.83 4.51 4.16
C PHE A 101 -6.84 5.52 3.02
N VAL A 102 -7.40 6.69 3.24
CA VAL A 102 -7.21 7.80 2.32
C VAL A 102 -5.81 8.37 2.56
N ILE A 103 -4.99 8.42 1.52
CA ILE A 103 -3.63 8.95 1.61
C ILE A 103 -3.45 10.08 0.61
N ASN A 104 -2.90 11.19 1.08
CA ASN A 104 -2.55 12.37 0.30
C ASN A 104 -1.38 13.10 0.98
N PRO A 105 -0.79 14.13 0.34
CA PRO A 105 0.30 14.88 0.97
C PRO A 105 -0.06 15.63 2.26
N GLN A 106 -1.35 15.87 2.51
CA GLN A 106 -1.78 16.57 3.72
C GLN A 106 -1.74 15.66 4.95
N ASN A 107 -2.14 14.40 4.82
CA ASN A 107 -2.07 13.45 5.95
C ASN A 107 -0.81 12.58 5.92
N GLN A 108 -0.20 12.39 4.78
CA GLN A 108 1.02 11.64 4.50
C GLN A 108 1.17 10.35 5.29
N LEU A 109 0.15 9.54 5.28
CA LEU A 109 0.24 8.22 5.91
C LEU A 109 1.14 7.29 5.08
N LEU A 110 1.99 6.53 5.76
CA LEU A 110 2.66 5.38 5.18
C LEU A 110 2.06 4.13 5.79
N ILE A 111 1.80 3.15 4.96
CA ILE A 111 1.21 1.88 5.43
C ILE A 111 2.22 0.78 5.20
N LEU A 112 2.58 0.08 6.27
CA LEU A 112 3.38 -1.15 6.15
C LEU A 112 2.44 -2.31 5.88
N VAL A 113 2.57 -2.89 4.70
CA VAL A 113 1.81 -4.04 4.23
C VAL A 113 2.71 -5.28 4.35
N PRO A 114 2.44 -6.21 5.28
CA PRO A 114 3.29 -7.38 5.46
C PRO A 114 3.15 -8.39 4.32
N LYS A 115 4.08 -9.33 4.28
CA LYS A 115 3.97 -10.50 3.41
C LYS A 115 2.66 -11.25 3.68
N GLY A 116 2.09 -11.85 2.64
CA GLY A 116 0.82 -12.56 2.74
C GLY A 116 -0.42 -11.68 2.67
N PHE A 117 -0.25 -10.37 2.71
CA PHE A 117 -1.35 -9.42 2.53
C PHE A 117 -1.43 -8.97 1.08
N GLY A 118 -2.64 -8.67 0.64
CA GLY A 118 -2.90 -8.05 -0.65
C GLY A 118 -2.83 -6.55 -0.55
N ASN A 119 -2.19 -5.93 -1.53
CA ASN A 119 -2.02 -4.49 -1.64
C ASN A 119 -2.78 -3.97 -2.85
N ALA A 120 -3.52 -2.88 -2.66
CA ALA A 120 -4.26 -2.25 -3.74
C ALA A 120 -4.46 -0.76 -3.48
N HIS A 121 -4.66 0.01 -4.55
CA HIS A 121 -5.06 1.40 -4.41
C HIS A 121 -5.94 1.87 -5.56
N LEU A 122 -6.81 2.83 -5.25
CA LEU A 122 -7.64 3.56 -6.21
C LEU A 122 -7.16 5.00 -6.28
N VAL A 123 -6.97 5.52 -7.48
CA VAL A 123 -6.60 6.93 -7.68
C VAL A 123 -7.86 7.79 -7.70
N ARG A 124 -7.93 8.74 -6.77
CA ARG A 124 -9.09 9.64 -6.61
C ARG A 124 -8.91 11.03 -7.21
N SER A 125 -7.67 11.49 -7.31
CA SER A 125 -7.32 12.76 -7.97
C SER A 125 -7.12 12.56 -9.48
N ASN A 126 -6.93 13.65 -10.23
CA ASN A 126 -6.69 13.55 -11.69
C ASN A 126 -5.48 12.68 -12.01
N GLU A 127 -4.46 12.78 -11.19
CA GLU A 127 -3.27 11.95 -11.26
C GLU A 127 -2.80 11.66 -9.85
N ALA A 128 -2.04 10.58 -9.68
CA ALA A 128 -1.38 10.28 -8.42
C ALA A 128 -0.01 9.68 -8.69
N VAL A 129 0.90 9.94 -7.76
CA VAL A 129 2.19 9.25 -7.67
C VAL A 129 2.15 8.39 -6.43
N TYR A 130 2.10 7.09 -6.64
CA TYR A 130 2.14 6.08 -5.60
C TYR A 130 3.57 5.58 -5.46
N TYR A 131 4.01 5.41 -4.22
CA TYR A 131 5.36 4.97 -3.92
C TYR A 131 5.32 3.84 -2.92
N TYR A 132 6.12 2.79 -3.13
CA TYR A 132 6.38 1.84 -2.06
C TYR A 132 7.82 1.33 -2.08
N LYS A 133 8.35 1.13 -0.88
CA LYS A 133 9.65 0.52 -0.63
C LYS A 133 9.43 -0.96 -0.34
N CYS A 134 10.18 -1.82 -1.01
CA CYS A 134 10.05 -3.28 -0.88
C CYS A 134 11.12 -3.87 0.02
N ALA A 135 10.69 -4.75 0.93
CA ALA A 135 11.57 -5.55 1.76
C ALA A 135 11.35 -7.04 1.44
N TYR A 136 12.43 -7.76 1.17
CA TYR A 136 12.36 -9.18 0.86
C TYR A 136 13.74 -9.80 1.00
N LYS A 137 13.77 -11.13 1.11
CA LYS A 137 15.01 -11.91 1.13
C LYS A 137 15.16 -12.64 -0.21
N GLY A 138 16.37 -12.64 -0.76
CA GLY A 138 16.63 -13.29 -2.04
C GLY A 138 16.15 -12.44 -3.22
N GLU A 139 15.50 -13.07 -4.19
CA GLU A 139 15.03 -12.42 -5.38
C GLU A 139 13.67 -11.76 -5.20
N TYR A 140 13.42 -10.71 -5.95
CA TYR A 140 12.14 -10.02 -5.95
C TYR A 140 11.05 -10.88 -6.60
N VAL A 141 9.87 -10.93 -5.98
CA VAL A 141 8.69 -11.59 -6.54
C VAL A 141 7.96 -10.59 -7.43
N ASP A 142 8.12 -10.73 -8.73
CA ASP A 142 7.49 -9.84 -9.70
C ASP A 142 6.05 -10.29 -10.03
N ALA A 143 5.37 -9.48 -10.82
CA ALA A 143 3.93 -9.60 -11.10
C ALA A 143 3.46 -11.02 -11.47
N GLU A 144 4.26 -11.74 -12.26
CA GLU A 144 3.92 -13.09 -12.72
C GLU A 144 3.78 -14.12 -11.60
N ASP A 145 4.53 -13.92 -10.50
CA ASP A 145 4.57 -14.85 -9.38
C ASP A 145 3.77 -14.37 -8.16
N GLN A 146 3.08 -13.24 -8.29
CA GLN A 146 2.20 -12.72 -7.25
C GLN A 146 0.80 -13.31 -7.37
N PHE A 147 0.12 -13.47 -6.25
CA PHE A 147 -1.31 -13.76 -6.26
C PHE A 147 -2.11 -12.50 -6.63
N THR A 148 -3.30 -12.71 -7.19
CA THR A 148 -4.24 -11.63 -7.52
C THR A 148 -5.63 -12.00 -7.01
N TYR A 149 -6.22 -11.10 -6.22
CA TYR A 149 -7.64 -11.16 -5.87
C TYR A 149 -8.37 -10.08 -6.67
N ALA A 150 -9.61 -10.35 -7.02
CA ALA A 150 -10.43 -9.37 -7.75
C ALA A 150 -10.69 -8.14 -6.89
N TRP A 151 -10.60 -6.93 -7.48
CA TRP A 151 -10.93 -5.69 -6.80
C TRP A 151 -12.36 -5.69 -6.25
N ASN A 152 -13.27 -6.39 -6.94
CA ASN A 152 -14.68 -6.49 -6.60
C ASN A 152 -15.08 -7.84 -5.99
N ASP A 153 -14.14 -8.56 -5.41
CA ASP A 153 -14.42 -9.83 -4.74
C ASP A 153 -15.41 -9.61 -3.60
N GLU A 154 -16.59 -10.22 -3.72
CA GLU A 154 -17.69 -10.04 -2.75
C GLU A 154 -17.35 -10.56 -1.36
N ARG A 155 -16.45 -11.54 -1.27
CA ARG A 155 -16.01 -12.08 0.00
C ARG A 155 -15.22 -11.06 0.81
N ILE A 156 -14.50 -10.19 0.13
CA ILE A 156 -13.74 -9.10 0.75
C ILE A 156 -14.67 -7.90 0.97
N GLY A 157 -15.42 -7.53 -0.05
CA GLY A 157 -16.43 -6.50 0.03
C GLY A 157 -15.86 -5.08 0.17
N VAL A 158 -14.75 -4.79 -0.50
CA VAL A 158 -14.13 -3.46 -0.42
C VAL A 158 -15.10 -2.39 -0.95
N LYS A 159 -15.28 -1.35 -0.15
CA LYS A 159 -16.10 -0.19 -0.53
C LYS A 159 -15.22 0.85 -1.24
N TRP A 160 -15.05 0.65 -2.54
CA TRP A 160 -14.21 1.54 -3.35
C TRP A 160 -14.84 2.89 -3.65
N GLY A 161 -16.17 2.94 -3.74
CA GLY A 161 -16.89 4.16 -4.13
C GLY A 161 -16.83 4.43 -5.64
N ILE A 162 -16.53 3.43 -6.44
CA ILE A 162 -16.49 3.52 -7.90
C ILE A 162 -17.07 2.24 -8.50
N GLU A 163 -17.78 2.36 -9.63
CA GLU A 163 -18.39 1.22 -10.31
C GLU A 163 -17.58 0.72 -11.51
N LYS A 164 -16.88 1.62 -12.20
CA LYS A 164 -16.15 1.30 -13.43
C LYS A 164 -14.71 1.79 -13.35
N PRO A 165 -13.85 1.13 -12.57
CA PRO A 165 -12.46 1.50 -12.51
C PRO A 165 -11.73 1.15 -13.80
N ILE A 166 -10.60 1.81 -14.03
CA ILE A 166 -9.66 1.48 -15.09
C ILE A 166 -8.71 0.41 -14.53
N LEU A 167 -8.66 -0.75 -15.18
CA LEU A 167 -7.90 -1.91 -14.71
C LEU A 167 -6.89 -2.34 -15.77
N SER A 168 -5.83 -3.00 -15.31
CA SER A 168 -4.95 -3.78 -16.19
C SER A 168 -5.70 -5.03 -16.70
N GLU A 169 -5.18 -5.64 -17.76
CA GLU A 169 -5.72 -6.92 -18.27
C GLU A 169 -5.73 -8.00 -17.18
N ARG A 170 -4.65 -8.08 -16.39
CA ARG A 170 -4.54 -9.00 -15.26
C ARG A 170 -5.67 -8.80 -14.24
N ASP A 171 -5.93 -7.57 -13.89
CA ASP A 171 -6.96 -7.25 -12.88
C ASP A 171 -8.37 -7.42 -13.44
N MET A 172 -8.57 -7.16 -14.74
CA MET A 172 -9.83 -7.46 -15.41
C MET A 172 -10.12 -8.97 -15.42
N GLN A 173 -9.14 -9.78 -15.76
CA GLN A 173 -9.28 -11.24 -15.76
C GLN A 173 -9.63 -11.78 -14.38
N ALA A 174 -9.00 -11.27 -13.34
CA ALA A 174 -9.30 -11.66 -11.96
C ALA A 174 -10.73 -11.31 -11.57
N SER A 175 -11.27 -10.20 -12.09
CA SER A 175 -12.65 -9.77 -11.79
C SER A 175 -13.72 -10.49 -12.63
N GLY A 176 -13.33 -11.33 -13.56
CA GLY A 176 -14.26 -12.01 -14.47
C GLY A 176 -14.82 -11.11 -15.58
N SER A 177 -14.14 -9.99 -15.83
CA SER A 177 -14.59 -9.00 -16.83
C SER A 177 -13.88 -9.16 -18.16
#